data_61c28f79b3a0dfb278836bf41e0753e2
#
_entry.id   61c28f79b3a0dfb278836bf41e0753e2
#
_cell.length_a   1.000
_cell.length_b   1.000
_cell.length_c   1.000
_cell.angle_alpha   90.00
_cell.angle_beta   90.00
_cell.angle_gamma   90.00
#
_symmetry.space_group_name_H-M   'P 1'
#
loop_
_entity.id
_entity.type
_entity.pdbx_description
1 polymer ?
#
loop_
_entity_poly.entity_id
_entity_poly.type
_entity_poly.pdbx_seq_one_letter_code
_entity_poly.pdbx_strand_id
1 'polypeptide(L)'
;MHFVNHSSTTESLPTASPQVALIAEGGGQRGIFTAGVLDAWLDGGFDPFDLFIGTSAGSQNLSSFLSRQKGYAKRLIRGLSRHKRFYRLGRGFVGGNVVDLDWYFEQTRQGTFKLNLNAATASLGNRQLLITTTNANDRKGYFLSPNSKNQWRELLKASSALPFLYKQGVKLTPWLDDNASNNGASNHSAALTADISGDFYLDGGLAAPLPVREAYRRGARKIVVIRTVSEDFQAQSAWVHKLKSWICVSGFCPKTIDYLVQHEQAYQDELDFIANPPEDVEIVQIFAAENLQSKLLGSTDADLRHDYHAGIAAGQFFLAQDPMALAQNNVYFHRQADTDSHTQVQGHTPAQMQPINALSA
;
A
#
# COMPACT_ATOMS: atom_id res chain seq x y z
N MET A 1 23.98 41.11 48.30
CA MET A 1 22.98 40.26 47.67
C MET A 1 22.96 40.57 46.17
N HIS A 2 23.61 39.73 45.37
CA HIS A 2 23.60 39.85 43.92
C HIS A 2 22.58 38.85 43.39
N PHE A 3 21.53 39.36 42.71
CA PHE A 3 20.60 38.53 41.95
C PHE A 3 21.21 38.33 40.55
N VAL A 4 21.52 37.07 40.21
CA VAL A 4 21.88 36.65 38.88
C VAL A 4 20.60 36.30 38.14
N ASN A 5 20.24 37.09 37.12
CA ASN A 5 19.14 36.77 36.20
C ASN A 5 19.62 35.71 35.22
N HIS A 6 19.12 34.51 35.35
CA HIS A 6 19.19 33.49 34.30
C HIS A 6 18.06 33.71 33.31
N SER A 7 18.34 34.38 32.20
CA SER A 7 17.50 34.35 31.00
C SER A 7 17.65 32.98 30.35
N SER A 8 16.64 32.15 30.53
CA SER A 8 16.46 30.92 29.75
C SER A 8 16.06 31.29 28.34
N THR A 9 17.01 31.33 27.43
CA THR A 9 16.74 31.27 25.98
C THR A 9 16.25 29.87 25.67
N THR A 10 14.95 29.72 25.50
CA THR A 10 14.34 28.57 24.84
C THR A 10 14.76 28.65 23.37
N GLU A 11 15.83 27.93 23.02
CA GLU A 11 16.12 27.60 21.62
C GLU A 11 14.93 26.77 21.10
N SER A 12 14.11 27.38 20.25
CA SER A 12 13.13 26.67 19.45
C SER A 12 13.91 25.74 18.53
N LEU A 13 13.82 24.44 18.77
CA LEU A 13 14.24 23.41 17.81
C LEU A 13 13.68 23.77 16.44
N PRO A 14 14.48 23.70 15.35
CA PRO A 14 13.95 23.92 14.01
C PRO A 14 12.83 22.92 13.78
N THR A 15 11.62 23.42 13.56
CA THR A 15 10.46 22.60 13.18
C THR A 15 10.79 21.99 11.83
N ALA A 16 11.18 20.71 11.82
CA ALA A 16 11.33 19.96 10.59
C ALA A 16 10.04 20.11 9.77
N SER A 17 10.17 20.38 8.46
CA SER A 17 9.02 20.45 7.57
C SER A 17 8.17 19.19 7.74
N PRO A 18 6.84 19.29 7.75
CA PRO A 18 5.98 18.13 7.93
C PRO A 18 6.26 17.10 6.85
N GLN A 19 6.48 15.85 7.26
CA GLN A 19 6.80 14.74 6.36
C GLN A 19 5.60 14.42 5.45
N VAL A 20 5.89 14.24 4.16
CA VAL A 20 4.89 13.85 3.16
C VAL A 20 4.97 12.35 2.93
N ALA A 21 3.84 11.64 3.06
CA ALA A 21 3.78 10.20 2.86
C ALA A 21 2.96 9.81 1.63
N LEU A 22 3.40 8.75 0.96
CA LEU A 22 2.65 8.06 -0.09
C LEU A 22 2.29 6.65 0.37
N ILE A 23 0.98 6.37 0.40
CA ILE A 23 0.43 5.06 0.71
C ILE A 23 -0.09 4.42 -0.58
N ALA A 24 0.35 3.19 -0.84
CA ALA A 24 -0.16 2.37 -1.95
C ALA A 24 -0.90 1.14 -1.41
N GLU A 25 -2.21 1.12 -1.60
CA GLU A 25 -3.08 0.03 -1.19
C GLU A 25 -2.75 -1.27 -1.94
N GLY A 26 -2.93 -2.42 -1.28
CA GLY A 26 -2.88 -3.74 -1.90
C GLY A 26 -4.02 -3.97 -2.88
N GLY A 27 -4.09 -5.18 -3.45
CA GLY A 27 -5.23 -5.53 -4.32
C GLY A 27 -4.90 -6.46 -5.49
N GLY A 28 -3.72 -7.10 -5.49
CA GLY A 28 -3.29 -8.00 -6.55
C GLY A 28 -3.26 -7.30 -7.92
N GLN A 29 -3.98 -7.84 -8.92
CA GLN A 29 -4.00 -7.25 -10.26
C GLN A 29 -4.67 -5.88 -10.33
N ARG A 30 -5.53 -5.49 -9.35
CA ARG A 30 -6.09 -4.14 -9.26
C ARG A 30 -5.02 -3.06 -9.05
N GLY A 31 -3.85 -3.44 -8.55
CA GLY A 31 -2.68 -2.56 -8.48
C GLY A 31 -2.21 -2.03 -9.86
N ILE A 32 -2.82 -2.47 -10.96
CA ILE A 32 -2.60 -1.90 -12.30
C ILE A 32 -3.06 -0.44 -12.38
N PHE A 33 -4.08 -0.04 -11.63
CA PHE A 33 -4.52 1.34 -11.48
C PHE A 33 -3.41 2.17 -10.81
N THR A 34 -2.90 1.69 -9.67
CA THR A 34 -1.77 2.32 -8.97
C THR A 34 -0.55 2.46 -9.89
N ALA A 35 -0.26 1.44 -10.71
CA ALA A 35 0.82 1.52 -11.70
C ALA A 35 0.60 2.66 -12.71
N GLY A 36 -0.64 2.89 -13.14
CA GLY A 36 -1.00 4.00 -14.02
C GLY A 36 -0.76 5.36 -13.37
N VAL A 37 -1.25 5.56 -12.14
CA VAL A 37 -1.05 6.81 -11.37
C VAL A 37 0.45 7.11 -11.24
N LEU A 38 1.23 6.15 -10.79
CA LEU A 38 2.67 6.32 -10.56
C LEU A 38 3.46 6.54 -11.86
N ASP A 39 3.06 5.91 -12.96
CA ASP A 39 3.69 6.14 -14.28
C ASP A 39 3.39 7.56 -14.79
N ALA A 40 2.20 8.10 -14.55
CA ALA A 40 1.87 9.49 -14.86
C ALA A 40 2.71 10.47 -14.03
N TRP A 41 2.95 10.17 -12.76
CA TRP A 41 3.80 10.99 -11.89
C TRP A 41 5.28 10.92 -12.28
N LEU A 42 5.77 9.77 -12.74
CA LEU A 42 7.13 9.67 -13.29
C LEU A 42 7.29 10.55 -14.53
N ASP A 43 6.27 10.62 -15.41
CA ASP A 43 6.27 11.52 -16.57
C ASP A 43 6.25 13.00 -16.18
N GLY A 44 5.50 13.35 -15.15
CA GLY A 44 5.42 14.71 -14.60
C GLY A 44 6.60 15.09 -13.70
N GLY A 45 7.54 14.18 -13.42
CA GLY A 45 8.65 14.42 -12.49
C GLY A 45 8.21 14.63 -11.04
N PHE A 46 7.02 14.16 -10.67
CA PHE A 46 6.43 14.38 -9.35
C PHE A 46 6.82 13.29 -8.36
N ASP A 47 7.59 13.64 -7.34
CA ASP A 47 8.01 12.73 -6.26
C ASP A 47 8.41 13.53 -4.99
N PRO A 48 7.46 14.18 -4.32
CA PRO A 48 7.72 15.00 -3.13
C PRO A 48 7.71 14.21 -1.82
N PHE A 49 7.67 12.88 -1.86
CA PHE A 49 7.41 12.03 -0.71
C PHE A 49 8.68 11.70 0.06
N ASP A 50 8.60 11.77 1.40
CA ASP A 50 9.65 11.37 2.34
C ASP A 50 9.47 9.93 2.84
N LEU A 51 8.21 9.49 2.90
CA LEU A 51 7.81 8.19 3.41
C LEU A 51 6.92 7.46 2.40
N PHE A 52 7.26 6.23 2.11
CA PHE A 52 6.47 5.34 1.25
C PHE A 52 6.03 4.13 2.08
N ILE A 53 4.73 3.81 2.10
CA ILE A 53 4.23 2.59 2.72
C ILE A 53 3.36 1.84 1.71
N GLY A 54 3.75 0.62 1.41
CA GLY A 54 3.02 -0.21 0.46
C GLY A 54 2.59 -1.55 1.04
N THR A 55 1.42 -2.01 0.62
CA THR A 55 0.86 -3.32 0.98
C THR A 55 0.74 -4.18 -0.26
N SER A 56 1.29 -5.42 -0.24
CA SER A 56 1.12 -6.40 -1.33
C SER A 56 1.51 -5.82 -2.70
N ALA A 57 0.58 -5.78 -3.66
CA ALA A 57 0.79 -5.16 -4.96
C ALA A 57 1.20 -3.67 -4.86
N GLY A 58 0.74 -2.96 -3.83
CA GLY A 58 1.12 -1.57 -3.57
C GLY A 58 2.62 -1.44 -3.29
N SER A 59 3.20 -2.35 -2.50
CA SER A 59 4.65 -2.36 -2.23
C SER A 59 5.48 -2.62 -3.49
N GLN A 60 4.99 -3.48 -4.40
CA GLN A 60 5.63 -3.73 -5.70
C GLN A 60 5.55 -2.49 -6.61
N ASN A 61 4.41 -1.79 -6.62
CA ASN A 61 4.21 -0.56 -7.36
C ASN A 61 5.14 0.55 -6.87
N LEU A 62 5.25 0.77 -5.55
CA LEU A 62 6.19 1.73 -4.98
C LEU A 62 7.65 1.39 -5.29
N SER A 63 8.02 0.11 -5.25
CA SER A 63 9.35 -0.33 -5.65
C SER A 63 9.64 -0.07 -7.13
N SER A 64 8.63 -0.24 -7.99
CA SER A 64 8.69 0.13 -9.41
C SER A 64 8.89 1.65 -9.60
N PHE A 65 8.12 2.45 -8.90
CA PHE A 65 8.22 3.91 -8.92
C PHE A 65 9.60 4.39 -8.49
N LEU A 66 10.10 3.90 -7.35
CA LEU A 66 11.43 4.20 -6.85
C LEU A 66 12.54 3.74 -7.80
N SER A 67 12.35 2.65 -8.55
CA SER A 67 13.31 2.19 -9.55
C SER A 67 13.34 3.05 -10.82
N ARG A 68 12.44 4.04 -10.93
CA ARG A 68 12.28 4.92 -12.11
C ARG A 68 12.01 4.16 -13.42
N GLN A 69 11.48 2.93 -13.32
CA GLN A 69 11.19 2.08 -14.48
C GLN A 69 9.75 2.24 -14.94
N LYS A 70 9.44 3.33 -15.64
CA LYS A 70 8.10 3.56 -16.21
C LYS A 70 7.56 2.33 -16.96
N GLY A 71 6.31 1.99 -16.72
CA GLY A 71 5.63 0.84 -17.30
C GLY A 71 6.11 -0.52 -16.76
N TYR A 72 7.01 -0.56 -15.80
CA TYR A 72 7.50 -1.81 -15.23
C TYR A 72 6.40 -2.59 -14.52
N ALA A 73 5.68 -1.95 -13.59
CA ALA A 73 4.58 -2.58 -12.87
C ALA A 73 3.47 -3.05 -13.82
N LYS A 74 3.13 -2.24 -14.84
CA LYS A 74 2.21 -2.65 -15.92
C LYS A 74 2.67 -3.93 -16.61
N ARG A 75 3.96 -4.02 -17.00
CA ARG A 75 4.51 -5.24 -17.64
C ARG A 75 4.45 -6.45 -16.72
N LEU A 76 4.79 -6.27 -15.43
CA LEU A 76 4.71 -7.34 -14.43
C LEU A 76 3.28 -7.86 -14.28
N ILE A 77 2.32 -6.98 -14.05
CA ILE A 77 0.92 -7.35 -13.82
C ILE A 77 0.32 -7.99 -15.09
N ARG A 78 0.53 -7.42 -16.27
CA ARG A 78 -0.01 -7.98 -17.52
C ARG A 78 0.73 -9.24 -17.99
N GLY A 79 2.03 -9.36 -17.71
CA GLY A 79 2.87 -10.47 -18.15
C GLY A 79 2.94 -11.60 -17.13
N LEU A 80 3.59 -11.34 -15.99
CA LEU A 80 3.87 -12.40 -15.01
C LEU A 80 2.63 -12.83 -14.23
N SER A 81 1.81 -11.89 -13.75
CA SER A 81 0.67 -12.26 -12.89
C SER A 81 -0.45 -13.00 -13.64
N ARG A 82 -0.48 -12.94 -14.97
CA ARG A 82 -1.39 -13.69 -15.84
C ARG A 82 -0.78 -14.97 -16.41
N HIS A 83 0.52 -15.18 -16.18
CA HIS A 83 1.21 -16.35 -16.73
C HIS A 83 0.69 -17.64 -16.11
N LYS A 84 0.46 -18.69 -16.92
CA LYS A 84 -0.09 -19.98 -16.47
C LYS A 84 0.78 -20.67 -15.40
N ARG A 85 2.07 -20.37 -15.34
CA ARG A 85 2.95 -20.87 -14.27
C ARG A 85 2.71 -20.13 -12.97
N PHE A 86 2.43 -18.82 -12.99
CA PHE A 86 2.16 -18.05 -11.79
C PHE A 86 0.84 -18.47 -11.14
N TYR A 87 -0.25 -18.46 -11.89
CA TYR A 87 -1.60 -18.68 -11.39
C TYR A 87 -2.25 -19.93 -11.97
N ARG A 88 -2.61 -20.90 -11.13
CA ARG A 88 -3.34 -22.12 -11.47
C ARG A 88 -4.22 -22.57 -10.32
N LEU A 89 -5.55 -22.38 -10.45
CA LEU A 89 -6.53 -22.85 -9.47
C LEU A 89 -6.41 -24.36 -9.19
N GLY A 90 -6.20 -25.17 -10.22
CA GLY A 90 -6.10 -26.61 -10.09
C GLY A 90 -5.01 -27.09 -9.12
N ARG A 91 -3.95 -26.32 -8.87
CA ARG A 91 -2.94 -26.65 -7.86
C ARG A 91 -3.50 -26.61 -6.43
N GLY A 92 -4.46 -25.71 -6.16
CA GLY A 92 -5.10 -25.60 -4.85
C GLY A 92 -5.88 -26.87 -4.48
N PHE A 93 -6.56 -27.51 -5.44
CA PHE A 93 -7.34 -28.74 -5.22
C PHE A 93 -6.46 -29.95 -4.87
N VAL A 94 -5.21 -29.97 -5.34
CA VAL A 94 -4.24 -31.06 -5.03
C VAL A 94 -3.28 -30.68 -3.88
N GLY A 95 -3.65 -29.68 -3.07
CA GLY A 95 -2.88 -29.30 -1.88
C GLY A 95 -1.71 -28.33 -2.12
N GLY A 96 -1.41 -27.95 -3.37
CA GLY A 96 -0.36 -27.02 -3.72
C GLY A 96 -0.73 -25.54 -3.57
N ASN A 97 0.23 -24.65 -3.86
CA ASN A 97 -0.01 -23.21 -3.92
C ASN A 97 -0.75 -22.83 -5.20
N VAL A 98 -1.78 -22.01 -5.08
CA VAL A 98 -2.54 -21.48 -6.24
C VAL A 98 -1.67 -20.52 -7.05
N VAL A 99 -0.83 -19.71 -6.37
CA VAL A 99 0.17 -18.84 -6.99
C VAL A 99 1.58 -19.34 -6.72
N ASP A 100 2.48 -19.14 -7.69
CA ASP A 100 3.90 -19.47 -7.59
C ASP A 100 4.70 -18.18 -7.40
N LEU A 101 4.74 -17.70 -6.14
CA LEU A 101 5.50 -16.50 -5.79
C LEU A 101 7.01 -16.71 -5.96
N ASP A 102 7.52 -17.91 -5.75
CA ASP A 102 8.94 -18.22 -5.93
C ASP A 102 9.35 -17.96 -7.37
N TRP A 103 8.63 -18.55 -8.32
CA TRP A 103 8.88 -18.32 -9.74
C TRP A 103 8.68 -16.83 -10.11
N TYR A 104 7.62 -16.20 -9.62
CA TYR A 104 7.32 -14.81 -9.95
C TYR A 104 8.45 -13.87 -9.53
N PHE A 105 8.91 -13.95 -8.30
CA PHE A 105 10.00 -13.11 -7.81
C PHE A 105 11.36 -13.45 -8.39
N GLU A 106 11.59 -14.72 -8.78
CA GLU A 106 12.79 -15.09 -9.52
C GLU A 106 12.85 -14.40 -10.89
N GLN A 107 11.72 -14.26 -11.60
CA GLN A 107 11.67 -13.49 -12.87
C GLN A 107 12.07 -12.03 -12.69
N THR A 108 11.90 -11.46 -11.50
CA THR A 108 12.29 -10.05 -11.22
C THR A 108 13.79 -9.85 -11.01
N ARG A 109 14.58 -10.91 -11.01
CA ARG A 109 16.04 -10.81 -10.83
C ARG A 109 16.78 -10.46 -12.12
N GLN A 110 16.24 -10.86 -13.26
CA GLN A 110 16.94 -10.75 -14.55
C GLN A 110 15.96 -10.62 -15.73
N GLY A 111 16.53 -10.37 -16.92
CA GLY A 111 15.77 -10.28 -18.17
C GLY A 111 14.79 -9.10 -18.22
N THR A 112 13.73 -9.30 -19.01
CA THR A 112 12.71 -8.25 -19.31
C THR A 112 11.96 -7.76 -18.06
N PHE A 113 11.88 -8.61 -17.04
CA PHE A 113 11.17 -8.30 -15.79
C PHE A 113 12.12 -7.92 -14.65
N LYS A 114 13.38 -7.62 -14.94
CA LYS A 114 14.36 -7.23 -13.92
C LYS A 114 13.93 -5.94 -13.24
N LEU A 115 13.74 -5.98 -11.92
CA LEU A 115 13.56 -4.81 -11.08
C LEU A 115 14.93 -4.21 -10.75
N ASN A 116 15.14 -2.95 -11.13
CA ASN A 116 16.39 -2.25 -10.90
C ASN A 116 16.48 -1.70 -9.47
N LEU A 117 16.79 -2.56 -8.52
CA LEU A 117 16.93 -2.18 -7.12
C LEU A 117 18.11 -1.24 -6.85
N ASN A 118 19.13 -1.17 -7.73
CA ASN A 118 20.18 -0.15 -7.62
C ASN A 118 19.59 1.26 -7.82
N ALA A 119 18.79 1.43 -8.87
CA ALA A 119 18.10 2.69 -9.12
C ALA A 119 17.10 3.00 -8.01
N ALA A 120 16.36 1.99 -7.52
CA ALA A 120 15.42 2.18 -6.42
C ALA A 120 16.11 2.65 -5.14
N THR A 121 17.25 2.05 -4.76
CA THR A 121 18.05 2.47 -3.59
C THR A 121 18.59 3.88 -3.79
N ALA A 122 19.14 4.18 -4.96
CA ALA A 122 19.66 5.53 -5.26
C ALA A 122 18.54 6.59 -5.23
N SER A 123 17.39 6.28 -5.81
CA SER A 123 16.22 7.16 -5.80
C SER A 123 15.64 7.34 -4.40
N LEU A 124 15.62 6.29 -3.58
CA LEU A 124 15.13 6.37 -2.21
C LEU A 124 15.98 7.33 -1.37
N GLY A 125 17.31 7.28 -1.49
CA GLY A 125 18.23 8.15 -0.74
C GLY A 125 18.03 8.01 0.77
N ASN A 126 17.82 9.15 1.43
CA ASN A 126 17.54 9.22 2.88
C ASN A 126 16.06 9.05 3.23
N ARG A 127 15.18 8.86 2.24
CA ARG A 127 13.76 8.64 2.42
C ARG A 127 13.49 7.21 2.89
N GLN A 128 12.30 6.95 3.39
CA GLN A 128 11.95 5.65 3.94
C GLN A 128 10.92 4.92 3.06
N LEU A 129 11.20 3.65 2.75
CA LEU A 129 10.21 2.72 2.20
C LEU A 129 9.88 1.67 3.27
N LEU A 130 8.61 1.49 3.53
CA LEU A 130 8.07 0.45 4.41
C LEU A 130 7.21 -0.51 3.59
N ILE A 131 7.55 -1.77 3.68
CA ILE A 131 6.81 -2.86 3.08
C ILE A 131 6.02 -3.54 4.19
N THR A 132 4.69 -3.58 4.07
CA THR A 132 3.85 -4.18 5.09
C THR A 132 3.86 -5.70 4.98
N THR A 133 3.94 -6.37 6.12
CA THR A 133 3.83 -7.83 6.24
C THR A 133 3.00 -8.17 7.47
N THR A 134 2.46 -9.39 7.53
CA THR A 134 1.78 -9.92 8.71
C THR A 134 2.58 -11.07 9.26
N ASN A 135 2.97 -11.02 10.52
CA ASN A 135 3.64 -12.14 11.17
C ASN A 135 2.64 -13.29 11.40
N ALA A 136 3.02 -14.50 11.04
CA ALA A 136 2.13 -15.66 11.10
C ALA A 136 1.87 -16.16 12.53
N ASN A 137 2.74 -15.82 13.51
CA ASN A 137 2.64 -16.28 14.89
C ASN A 137 1.75 -15.37 15.73
N ASP A 138 2.06 -14.05 15.76
CA ASP A 138 1.32 -13.08 16.54
C ASP A 138 0.20 -12.36 15.78
N ARG A 139 0.14 -12.56 14.45
CA ARG A 139 -0.85 -11.97 13.52
C ARG A 139 -0.80 -10.45 13.44
N LYS A 140 0.25 -9.80 13.94
CA LYS A 140 0.39 -8.34 13.86
C LYS A 140 0.96 -7.90 12.52
N GLY A 141 0.63 -6.67 12.15
CA GLY A 141 1.23 -5.97 11.02
C GLY A 141 2.62 -5.46 11.35
N TYR A 142 3.57 -5.71 10.46
CA TYR A 142 4.94 -5.20 10.54
C TYR A 142 5.25 -4.35 9.32
N PHE A 143 5.93 -3.24 9.55
CA PHE A 143 6.30 -2.24 8.56
C PHE A 143 7.81 -2.23 8.41
N LEU A 144 8.30 -3.01 7.46
CA LEU A 144 9.70 -3.37 7.36
C LEU A 144 10.40 -2.61 6.22
N SER A 145 11.55 -2.01 6.53
CA SER A 145 12.39 -1.30 5.55
C SER A 145 13.47 -2.24 5.04
N PRO A 146 13.71 -2.36 3.72
CA PRO A 146 14.75 -3.25 3.19
C PRO A 146 16.16 -2.67 3.40
N ASN A 147 17.07 -3.45 3.98
CA ASN A 147 18.47 -3.07 4.18
C ASN A 147 19.37 -3.54 3.03
N SER A 148 18.92 -4.52 2.25
CA SER A 148 19.64 -5.06 1.09
C SER A 148 18.69 -5.41 -0.06
N LYS A 149 19.23 -5.58 -1.26
CA LYS A 149 18.44 -5.96 -2.45
C LYS A 149 17.79 -7.35 -2.32
N ASN A 150 18.45 -8.29 -1.65
CA ASN A 150 17.88 -9.63 -1.44
C ASN A 150 16.71 -9.53 -0.47
N GLN A 151 16.89 -8.83 0.64
CA GLN A 151 15.86 -8.59 1.63
C GLN A 151 14.68 -7.80 1.04
N TRP A 152 14.94 -6.82 0.15
CA TRP A 152 13.87 -6.11 -0.55
C TRP A 152 12.94 -7.06 -1.32
N ARG A 153 13.52 -8.03 -2.06
CA ARG A 153 12.72 -9.05 -2.77
C ARG A 153 12.01 -10.00 -1.82
N GLU A 154 12.65 -10.39 -0.73
CA GLU A 154 12.03 -11.24 0.30
C GLU A 154 10.83 -10.54 0.95
N LEU A 155 10.96 -9.25 1.28
CA LEU A 155 9.88 -8.44 1.83
C LEU A 155 8.71 -8.28 0.84
N LEU A 156 9.00 -7.99 -0.44
CA LEU A 156 7.97 -7.92 -1.48
C LEU A 156 7.23 -9.26 -1.63
N LYS A 157 7.96 -10.38 -1.56
CA LYS A 157 7.38 -11.72 -1.59
C LYS A 157 6.52 -11.99 -0.35
N ALA A 158 7.01 -11.67 0.84
CA ALA A 158 6.26 -11.82 2.10
C ALA A 158 4.99 -10.98 2.08
N SER A 159 5.10 -9.71 1.69
CA SER A 159 3.96 -8.79 1.55
C SER A 159 2.90 -9.26 0.54
N SER A 160 3.22 -10.22 -0.32
CA SER A 160 2.31 -10.78 -1.34
C SER A 160 1.86 -12.21 -1.04
N ALA A 161 2.24 -12.77 0.10
CA ALA A 161 1.99 -14.16 0.47
C ALA A 161 0.63 -14.37 1.15
N LEU A 162 -0.47 -14.25 0.39
CA LEU A 162 -1.82 -14.55 0.89
C LEU A 162 -1.95 -16.04 1.23
N PRO A 163 -2.29 -16.42 2.47
CA PRO A 163 -2.22 -17.81 2.94
C PRO A 163 -3.11 -18.80 2.20
N PHE A 164 -4.20 -18.34 1.57
CA PHE A 164 -5.06 -19.18 0.74
C PHE A 164 -4.57 -19.33 -0.71
N LEU A 165 -3.60 -18.50 -1.12
CA LEU A 165 -2.97 -18.57 -2.44
C LEU A 165 -1.56 -19.15 -2.37
N TYR A 166 -0.83 -18.81 -1.30
CA TYR A 166 0.53 -19.26 -1.01
C TYR A 166 0.64 -19.68 0.47
N LYS A 167 0.54 -20.98 0.73
CA LYS A 167 0.19 -21.55 2.05
C LYS A 167 1.27 -21.41 3.12
N GLN A 168 2.54 -21.37 2.74
CA GLN A 168 3.65 -21.52 3.68
C GLN A 168 4.11 -20.20 4.32
N GLY A 169 3.67 -19.05 3.75
CA GLY A 169 4.30 -17.79 4.11
C GLY A 169 5.76 -17.70 3.65
N VAL A 170 6.45 -16.65 4.05
CA VAL A 170 7.85 -16.41 3.69
C VAL A 170 8.67 -16.25 4.96
N LYS A 171 9.70 -17.07 5.10
CA LYS A 171 10.68 -16.89 6.16
C LYS A 171 11.63 -15.76 5.74
N LEU A 172 11.74 -14.73 6.57
CA LEU A 172 12.65 -13.63 6.32
C LEU A 172 14.04 -13.98 6.86
N THR A 173 15.08 -13.60 6.11
CA THR A 173 16.46 -13.66 6.58
C THR A 173 16.64 -12.68 7.74
N PRO A 174 17.27 -13.06 8.85
CA PRO A 174 17.51 -12.16 9.98
C PRO A 174 18.15 -10.84 9.53
N TRP A 175 17.73 -9.75 10.11
CA TRP A 175 18.41 -8.47 9.96
C TRP A 175 19.76 -8.53 10.68
N LEU A 176 20.81 -8.80 9.94
CA LEU A 176 22.15 -8.50 10.41
C LEU A 176 22.37 -7.00 10.10
N ASP A 177 22.35 -6.19 11.13
CA ASP A 177 22.81 -4.79 11.04
C ASP A 177 24.31 -4.83 10.85
N ASP A 178 24.78 -4.80 9.59
CA ASP A 178 26.21 -4.67 9.27
C ASP A 178 26.81 -3.35 9.81
N ASN A 179 25.97 -2.44 10.31
CA ASN A 179 26.35 -1.14 10.88
C ASN A 179 26.23 -1.04 12.41
N ALA A 180 25.88 -2.10 13.12
CA ALA A 180 25.77 -2.07 14.59
C ALA A 180 27.13 -1.83 15.31
N SER A 181 28.24 -1.79 14.55
CA SER A 181 29.59 -1.65 15.12
C SER A 181 30.06 -0.20 15.31
N ASN A 182 29.41 0.80 14.72
CA ASN A 182 29.96 2.16 14.74
C ASN A 182 28.89 3.27 14.68
N ASN A 183 28.04 3.44 15.65
CA ASN A 183 27.56 4.76 16.07
C ASN A 183 26.42 4.64 17.08
N GLY A 184 26.66 5.21 18.27
CA GLY A 184 25.68 5.29 19.36
C GLY A 184 24.54 6.26 19.04
N ALA A 185 23.60 5.86 18.18
CA ALA A 185 22.42 6.64 17.88
C ALA A 185 21.14 5.77 17.94
N SER A 186 20.33 6.13 18.92
CA SER A 186 18.90 5.90 19.14
C SER A 186 18.35 4.47 19.12
N ASN A 187 18.06 4.03 20.32
CA ASN A 187 17.46 2.74 20.76
C ASN A 187 16.06 2.38 20.19
N HIS A 188 15.49 3.07 19.22
CA HIS A 188 14.15 2.75 18.70
C HIS A 188 14.15 1.82 17.48
N SER A 189 15.26 1.76 16.73
CA SER A 189 15.39 0.86 15.58
C SER A 189 15.86 -0.54 16.00
N ALA A 190 16.68 -0.63 17.05
CA ALA A 190 17.27 -1.88 17.52
C ALA A 190 16.25 -2.83 18.20
N ALA A 191 15.19 -2.31 18.80
CA ALA A 191 14.15 -3.13 19.45
C ALA A 191 13.27 -3.89 18.45
N LEU A 192 13.17 -3.44 17.20
CA LEU A 192 12.40 -4.12 16.14
C LEU A 192 13.21 -5.19 15.41
N THR A 193 14.55 -5.18 15.52
CA THR A 193 15.44 -6.08 14.79
C THR A 193 15.69 -7.41 15.48
N ALA A 194 15.54 -7.49 16.80
CA ALA A 194 15.92 -8.67 17.59
C ALA A 194 14.94 -9.85 17.49
N ASP A 195 13.67 -9.61 17.11
CA ASP A 195 12.59 -10.61 17.26
C ASP A 195 12.04 -11.17 15.94
N ILE A 196 12.58 -10.72 14.78
CA ILE A 196 12.07 -11.10 13.45
C ILE A 196 12.70 -12.39 12.91
N SER A 197 13.80 -12.85 13.51
CA SER A 197 14.56 -13.98 13.01
C SER A 197 13.89 -15.33 13.31
N GLY A 198 13.38 -15.94 12.29
CA GLY A 198 12.84 -17.31 12.35
C GLY A 198 11.35 -17.45 12.05
N ASP A 199 10.61 -16.35 12.09
CA ASP A 199 9.17 -16.35 11.87
C ASP A 199 8.79 -16.36 10.38
N PHE A 200 7.59 -16.86 10.11
CA PHE A 200 6.98 -16.79 8.79
C PHE A 200 6.11 -15.52 8.67
N TYR A 201 6.22 -14.88 7.52
CA TYR A 201 5.47 -13.67 7.18
C TYR A 201 4.52 -13.92 6.03
N LEU A 202 3.35 -13.32 6.15
CA LEU A 202 2.22 -13.40 5.23
C LEU A 202 1.95 -12.03 4.61
N ASP A 203 1.01 -11.98 3.67
CA ASP A 203 0.57 -10.74 3.02
C ASP A 203 0.22 -9.66 4.06
N GLY A 204 0.76 -8.47 3.85
CA GLY A 204 0.55 -7.34 4.74
C GLY A 204 -0.91 -6.89 4.82
N GLY A 205 -1.69 -7.17 3.78
CA GLY A 205 -3.10 -6.83 3.74
C GLY A 205 -3.96 -7.54 4.78
N LEU A 206 -3.46 -8.59 5.42
CA LEU A 206 -4.20 -9.28 6.48
C LEU A 206 -4.30 -8.43 7.76
N ALA A 207 -3.25 -7.69 8.10
CA ALA A 207 -3.19 -6.89 9.34
C ALA A 207 -3.04 -5.37 9.09
N ALA A 208 -2.56 -4.95 7.93
CA ALA A 208 -2.38 -3.55 7.56
C ALA A 208 -2.70 -3.30 6.08
N PRO A 209 -3.97 -3.45 5.67
CA PRO A 209 -4.39 -3.31 4.27
C PRO A 209 -4.20 -1.89 3.72
N LEU A 210 -4.37 -0.87 4.55
CA LEU A 210 -4.34 0.55 4.20
C LEU A 210 -3.66 1.36 5.32
N PRO A 211 -2.31 1.34 5.45
CA PRO A 211 -1.58 1.76 6.64
C PRO A 211 -1.45 3.30 6.77
N VAL A 212 -2.55 4.03 6.77
CA VAL A 212 -2.58 5.51 6.86
C VAL A 212 -2.23 5.97 8.27
N ARG A 213 -2.78 5.31 9.29
CA ARG A 213 -2.47 5.60 10.70
C ARG A 213 -0.99 5.40 11.03
N GLU A 214 -0.35 4.41 10.40
CA GLU A 214 1.10 4.20 10.58
C GLU A 214 1.92 5.34 9.99
N ALA A 215 1.54 5.90 8.84
CA ALA A 215 2.19 7.07 8.28
C ALA A 215 2.08 8.28 9.22
N TYR A 216 0.89 8.54 9.76
CA TYR A 216 0.67 9.59 10.75
C TYR A 216 1.52 9.38 12.01
N ARG A 217 1.55 8.16 12.55
CA ARG A 217 2.36 7.79 13.72
C ARG A 217 3.86 8.03 13.51
N ARG A 218 4.34 7.93 12.25
CA ARG A 218 5.73 8.21 11.87
C ARG A 218 6.02 9.67 11.59
N GLY A 219 5.06 10.55 11.79
CA GLY A 219 5.25 11.99 11.66
C GLY A 219 4.77 12.58 10.34
N ALA A 220 4.18 11.80 9.44
CA ALA A 220 3.56 12.35 8.25
C ALA A 220 2.37 13.24 8.63
N ARG A 221 2.31 14.41 7.99
CA ARG A 221 1.23 15.40 8.18
C ARG A 221 0.51 15.72 6.87
N LYS A 222 1.07 15.26 5.75
CA LYS A 222 0.37 15.17 4.48
C LYS A 222 0.50 13.74 3.94
N ILE A 223 -0.62 13.08 3.72
CA ILE A 223 -0.67 11.67 3.33
C ILE A 223 -1.47 11.54 2.04
N VAL A 224 -0.80 11.07 0.99
CA VAL A 224 -1.45 10.74 -0.28
C VAL A 224 -1.67 9.24 -0.35
N VAL A 225 -2.90 8.82 -0.63
CA VAL A 225 -3.31 7.42 -0.62
C VAL A 225 -3.84 7.03 -1.99
N ILE A 226 -3.18 6.08 -2.66
CA ILE A 226 -3.69 5.50 -3.90
C ILE A 226 -4.49 4.24 -3.56
N ARG A 227 -5.80 4.28 -3.87
CA ARG A 227 -6.75 3.21 -3.57
C ARG A 227 -6.91 2.26 -4.75
N THR A 228 -7.16 1.00 -4.48
CA THR A 228 -7.45 -0.04 -5.49
C THR A 228 -8.91 -0.52 -5.44
N VAL A 229 -9.73 0.23 -4.76
CA VAL A 229 -11.18 0.04 -4.62
C VAL A 229 -11.88 1.36 -4.88
N SER A 230 -13.18 1.33 -5.17
CA SER A 230 -13.99 2.54 -5.27
C SER A 230 -14.20 3.19 -3.90
N GLU A 231 -14.63 4.44 -3.89
CA GLU A 231 -14.97 5.16 -2.66
C GLU A 231 -16.05 4.46 -1.85
N ASP A 232 -17.10 3.99 -2.54
CA ASP A 232 -18.24 3.29 -1.92
C ASP A 232 -17.89 1.89 -1.38
N PHE A 233 -16.59 1.53 -1.42
CA PHE A 233 -16.15 0.25 -0.91
C PHE A 233 -16.30 0.19 0.61
N GLN A 234 -17.26 -0.57 1.08
CA GLN A 234 -17.40 -0.93 2.49
C GLN A 234 -16.56 -2.16 2.79
N ALA A 235 -15.90 -2.18 3.95
CA ALA A 235 -15.05 -3.31 4.36
C ALA A 235 -15.80 -4.66 4.38
N GLN A 236 -17.11 -4.64 4.62
CA GLN A 236 -18.01 -5.80 4.54
C GLN A 236 -18.35 -6.20 3.09
N SER A 237 -17.44 -6.03 2.17
CA SER A 237 -17.74 -6.15 0.76
C SER A 237 -18.04 -7.60 0.32
N ALA A 238 -18.84 -7.69 -0.74
CA ALA A 238 -19.24 -8.94 -1.38
C ALA A 238 -18.08 -9.86 -1.80
N TRP A 239 -16.84 -9.34 -1.96
CA TRP A 239 -15.70 -10.18 -2.31
C TRP A 239 -15.20 -11.01 -1.12
N VAL A 240 -15.22 -10.48 0.09
CA VAL A 240 -14.88 -11.22 1.30
C VAL A 240 -15.93 -12.30 1.57
N HIS A 241 -17.21 -11.98 1.39
CA HIS A 241 -18.28 -13.00 1.44
C HIS A 241 -18.13 -14.08 0.36
N LYS A 242 -17.79 -13.70 -0.86
CA LYS A 242 -17.50 -14.68 -1.94
C LYS A 242 -16.26 -15.51 -1.62
N LEU A 243 -15.24 -14.90 -1.05
CA LEU A 243 -14.02 -15.61 -0.65
C LEU A 243 -14.28 -16.51 0.55
N LYS A 244 -15.04 -16.06 1.57
CA LYS A 244 -15.50 -16.89 2.69
C LYS A 244 -16.29 -18.11 2.20
N SER A 245 -17.27 -17.91 1.31
CA SER A 245 -18.06 -19.02 0.76
C SER A 245 -17.21 -20.01 -0.05
N TRP A 246 -16.27 -19.52 -0.85
CA TRP A 246 -15.35 -20.38 -1.61
C TRP A 246 -14.38 -21.15 -0.69
N ILE A 247 -13.85 -20.51 0.35
CA ILE A 247 -13.01 -21.14 1.35
C ILE A 247 -13.76 -22.21 2.13
N CYS A 248 -14.99 -21.95 2.54
CA CYS A 248 -15.83 -22.91 3.25
C CYS A 248 -16.14 -24.15 2.40
N VAL A 249 -16.46 -23.95 1.11
CA VAL A 249 -16.73 -25.05 0.17
C VAL A 249 -15.48 -25.88 -0.14
N SER A 250 -14.31 -25.24 -0.14
CA SER A 250 -13.03 -25.90 -0.48
C SER A 250 -12.35 -26.60 0.69
N GLY A 251 -12.99 -26.66 1.87
CA GLY A 251 -12.42 -27.33 3.07
C GLY A 251 -11.19 -26.64 3.65
N PHE A 252 -11.03 -25.34 3.40
CA PHE A 252 -9.93 -24.56 3.96
C PHE A 252 -10.06 -24.36 5.47
N CYS A 253 -8.91 -24.36 6.14
CA CYS A 253 -8.76 -24.33 7.59
C CYS A 253 -9.47 -23.13 8.26
N PRO A 254 -10.09 -23.31 9.45
CA PRO A 254 -10.69 -22.23 10.25
C PRO A 254 -9.80 -21.01 10.44
N LYS A 255 -8.47 -21.19 10.55
CA LYS A 255 -7.48 -20.10 10.66
C LYS A 255 -7.54 -19.10 9.50
N THR A 256 -7.98 -19.51 8.31
CA THR A 256 -8.08 -18.61 7.16
C THR A 256 -9.25 -17.64 7.29
N ILE A 257 -10.32 -18.06 7.95
CA ILE A 257 -11.48 -17.20 8.25
C ILE A 257 -11.07 -16.10 9.23
N ASP A 258 -10.27 -16.44 10.24
CA ASP A 258 -9.78 -15.47 11.21
C ASP A 258 -8.97 -14.36 10.55
N TYR A 259 -8.13 -14.69 9.56
CA TYR A 259 -7.37 -13.67 8.80
C TYR A 259 -8.28 -12.76 7.98
N LEU A 260 -9.40 -13.26 7.45
CA LEU A 260 -10.36 -12.44 6.71
C LEU A 260 -11.11 -11.48 7.64
N VAL A 261 -11.51 -11.96 8.83
CA VAL A 261 -12.14 -11.11 9.85
C VAL A 261 -11.16 -10.03 10.31
N GLN A 262 -9.90 -10.40 10.56
CA GLN A 262 -8.86 -9.45 10.93
C GLN A 262 -8.64 -8.39 9.84
N HIS A 263 -8.58 -8.79 8.57
CA HIS A 263 -8.47 -7.88 7.44
C HIS A 263 -9.64 -6.87 7.39
N GLU A 264 -10.89 -7.36 7.54
CA GLU A 264 -12.07 -6.49 7.54
C GLU A 264 -11.99 -5.45 8.67
N GLN A 265 -11.64 -5.89 9.89
CA GLN A 265 -11.52 -4.99 11.03
C GLN A 265 -10.41 -3.96 10.83
N ALA A 266 -9.21 -4.42 10.45
CA ALA A 266 -8.08 -3.53 10.20
C ALA A 266 -8.38 -2.51 9.09
N TYR A 267 -9.13 -2.93 8.06
CA TYR A 267 -9.53 -2.04 6.99
C TYR A 267 -10.52 -0.98 7.45
N GLN A 268 -11.53 -1.39 8.24
CA GLN A 268 -12.52 -0.48 8.81
C GLN A 268 -11.88 0.54 9.75
N ASP A 269 -10.96 0.10 10.62
CA ASP A 269 -10.24 0.99 11.53
C ASP A 269 -9.46 2.08 10.78
N GLU A 270 -8.88 1.77 9.63
CA GLU A 270 -8.19 2.75 8.79
C GLU A 270 -9.17 3.68 8.06
N LEU A 271 -10.32 3.17 7.59
CA LEU A 271 -11.37 4.02 7.00
C LEU A 271 -11.93 5.00 8.02
N ASP A 272 -12.13 4.57 9.26
CA ASP A 272 -12.61 5.42 10.35
C ASP A 272 -11.59 6.53 10.68
N PHE A 273 -10.28 6.20 10.64
CA PHE A 273 -9.22 7.19 10.80
C PHE A 273 -9.19 8.20 9.64
N ILE A 274 -9.37 7.74 8.41
CA ILE A 274 -9.42 8.61 7.22
C ILE A 274 -10.64 9.53 7.26
N ALA A 275 -11.79 9.02 7.72
CA ALA A 275 -13.02 9.79 7.83
C ALA A 275 -12.97 10.85 8.95
N ASN A 276 -12.24 10.56 10.04
CA ASN A 276 -12.11 11.42 11.21
C ASN A 276 -10.62 11.60 11.58
N PRO A 277 -9.82 12.24 10.71
CA PRO A 277 -8.41 12.39 10.96
C PRO A 277 -8.15 13.45 12.06
N PRO A 278 -6.99 13.39 12.74
CA PRO A 278 -6.52 14.48 13.59
C PRO A 278 -6.45 15.82 12.82
N GLU A 279 -6.59 16.93 13.54
CA GLU A 279 -6.60 18.28 12.93
C GLU A 279 -5.26 18.66 12.28
N ASP A 280 -4.16 18.01 12.68
CA ASP A 280 -2.79 18.30 12.23
C ASP A 280 -2.35 17.46 11.02
N VAL A 281 -3.25 16.70 10.38
CA VAL A 281 -2.94 15.88 9.21
C VAL A 281 -3.91 16.10 8.07
N GLU A 282 -3.36 16.21 6.86
CA GLU A 282 -4.10 16.25 5.60
C GLU A 282 -4.02 14.91 4.90
N ILE A 283 -5.16 14.33 4.52
CA ILE A 283 -5.23 13.04 3.82
C ILE A 283 -5.92 13.25 2.47
N VAL A 284 -5.20 12.93 1.40
CA VAL A 284 -5.71 12.99 0.03
C VAL A 284 -5.81 11.58 -0.53
N GLN A 285 -6.99 11.14 -0.93
CA GLN A 285 -7.21 9.83 -1.52
C GLN A 285 -7.41 9.93 -3.04
N ILE A 286 -6.80 9.02 -3.78
CA ILE A 286 -6.94 8.89 -5.24
C ILE A 286 -7.67 7.59 -5.53
N PHE A 287 -8.84 7.69 -6.11
CA PHE A 287 -9.70 6.57 -6.51
C PHE A 287 -9.81 6.48 -8.03
N ALA A 288 -10.14 5.29 -8.52
CA ALA A 288 -10.74 5.17 -9.83
C ALA A 288 -12.14 5.81 -9.83
N ALA A 289 -12.48 6.52 -10.89
CA ALA A 289 -13.80 7.16 -11.03
C ALA A 289 -14.95 6.15 -11.05
N GLU A 290 -14.68 4.98 -11.59
CA GLU A 290 -15.59 3.86 -11.67
C GLU A 290 -15.00 2.64 -10.98
N ASN A 291 -15.80 1.62 -10.72
CA ASN A 291 -15.30 0.36 -10.23
C ASN A 291 -14.26 -0.23 -11.17
N LEU A 292 -13.10 -0.61 -10.64
CA LEU A 292 -12.07 -1.26 -11.43
C LEU A 292 -12.60 -2.55 -12.04
N GLN A 293 -12.32 -2.77 -13.32
CA GLN A 293 -12.67 -4.00 -14.04
C GLN A 293 -11.74 -5.16 -13.65
N SER A 294 -10.51 -4.84 -13.25
CA SER A 294 -9.54 -5.82 -12.78
C SER A 294 -9.94 -6.39 -11.42
N LYS A 295 -9.50 -7.63 -11.20
CA LYS A 295 -9.78 -8.44 -10.01
C LYS A 295 -8.49 -8.64 -9.21
N LEU A 296 -8.60 -9.28 -8.06
CA LEU A 296 -7.43 -9.73 -7.31
C LEU A 296 -6.53 -10.62 -8.17
N LEU A 297 -7.13 -11.56 -8.90
CA LEU A 297 -6.50 -12.49 -9.85
C LEU A 297 -7.48 -12.83 -10.98
N GLY A 298 -6.96 -13.28 -12.13
CA GLY A 298 -7.76 -13.75 -13.26
C GLY A 298 -8.39 -12.64 -14.10
N SER A 299 -7.87 -11.42 -14.06
CA SER A 299 -8.30 -10.33 -14.94
C SER A 299 -7.94 -10.62 -16.40
N THR A 300 -8.78 -10.15 -17.31
CA THR A 300 -8.45 -10.17 -18.74
C THR A 300 -7.41 -9.09 -19.09
N ASP A 301 -6.80 -9.18 -20.26
CA ASP A 301 -5.88 -8.15 -20.71
C ASP A 301 -6.60 -6.81 -20.99
N ALA A 302 -7.87 -6.89 -21.41
CA ALA A 302 -8.71 -5.72 -21.62
C ALA A 302 -8.99 -4.97 -20.32
N ASP A 303 -9.41 -5.69 -19.25
CA ASP A 303 -9.64 -5.12 -17.92
C ASP A 303 -8.39 -4.39 -17.41
N LEU A 304 -7.23 -5.05 -17.51
CA LEU A 304 -5.97 -4.47 -17.05
C LEU A 304 -5.54 -3.24 -17.86
N ARG A 305 -5.80 -3.22 -19.16
CA ARG A 305 -5.53 -2.01 -19.99
C ARG A 305 -6.45 -0.87 -19.62
N HIS A 306 -7.73 -1.17 -19.46
CA HIS A 306 -8.73 -0.18 -19.05
C HIS A 306 -8.31 0.50 -17.74
N ASP A 307 -8.06 -0.28 -16.71
CA ASP A 307 -7.75 0.25 -15.39
C ASP A 307 -6.37 0.94 -15.32
N TYR A 308 -5.41 0.48 -16.14
CA TYR A 308 -4.14 1.19 -16.26
C TYR A 308 -4.34 2.61 -16.83
N HIS A 309 -5.15 2.76 -17.87
CA HIS A 309 -5.43 4.08 -18.47
C HIS A 309 -6.26 4.96 -17.52
N ALA A 310 -7.19 4.37 -16.77
CA ALA A 310 -7.88 5.07 -15.67
C ALA A 310 -6.88 5.61 -14.62
N GLY A 311 -5.87 4.81 -14.28
CA GLY A 311 -4.80 5.23 -13.38
C GLY A 311 -3.94 6.37 -13.94
N ILE A 312 -3.54 6.29 -15.22
CA ILE A 312 -2.83 7.40 -15.90
C ILE A 312 -3.65 8.69 -15.83
N ALA A 313 -4.94 8.61 -16.19
CA ALA A 313 -5.82 9.77 -16.17
C ALA A 313 -5.99 10.35 -14.77
N ALA A 314 -6.17 9.50 -13.74
CA ALA A 314 -6.26 9.94 -12.34
C ALA A 314 -4.94 10.61 -11.88
N GLY A 315 -3.79 10.05 -12.24
CA GLY A 315 -2.49 10.63 -11.92
C GLY A 315 -2.25 11.99 -12.58
N GLN A 316 -2.63 12.14 -13.84
CA GLN A 316 -2.55 13.42 -14.57
C GLN A 316 -3.50 14.46 -13.99
N PHE A 317 -4.73 14.04 -13.69
CA PHE A 317 -5.72 14.93 -13.06
C PHE A 317 -5.22 15.43 -11.69
N PHE A 318 -4.65 14.53 -10.87
CA PHE A 318 -4.06 14.91 -9.59
C PHE A 318 -2.95 15.95 -9.76
N LEU A 319 -2.05 15.79 -10.73
CA LEU A 319 -0.99 16.77 -11.01
C LEU A 319 -1.53 18.14 -11.43
N ALA A 320 -2.67 18.17 -12.12
CA ALA A 320 -3.30 19.42 -12.56
C ALA A 320 -3.96 20.22 -11.43
N GLN A 321 -4.15 19.64 -10.24
CA GLN A 321 -4.84 20.27 -9.10
C GLN A 321 -3.91 20.98 -8.11
N ASP A 322 -2.63 21.21 -8.42
CA ASP A 322 -1.62 21.60 -7.44
C ASP A 322 -1.58 20.65 -6.21
N PRO A 323 -0.99 19.46 -6.39
CA PRO A 323 -1.09 18.37 -5.40
C PRO A 323 -0.57 18.72 -4.02
N MET A 324 0.34 19.70 -3.91
CA MET A 324 0.92 20.08 -2.62
C MET A 324 0.06 21.10 -1.87
N ALA A 325 -0.85 21.77 -2.56
CA ALA A 325 -1.83 22.70 -1.96
C ALA A 325 -3.18 22.04 -1.64
N LEU A 326 -3.41 20.78 -2.07
CA LEU A 326 -4.65 20.06 -1.74
C LEU A 326 -4.70 19.79 -0.23
N ALA A 327 -5.73 20.33 0.41
CA ALA A 327 -6.14 19.97 1.77
C ALA A 327 -6.86 18.62 1.78
N GLN A 328 -7.51 18.24 2.89
CA GLN A 328 -8.30 17.00 3.01
C GLN A 328 -9.39 16.92 1.95
N ASN A 329 -9.06 16.39 0.78
CA ASN A 329 -9.98 16.22 -0.33
C ASN A 329 -9.82 14.86 -0.97
N ASN A 330 -10.96 14.24 -1.27
CA ASN A 330 -10.98 13.08 -2.14
C ASN A 330 -10.86 13.56 -3.59
N VAL A 331 -9.87 13.10 -4.31
CA VAL A 331 -9.66 13.46 -5.71
C VAL A 331 -10.23 12.36 -6.58
N TYR A 332 -11.33 12.68 -7.27
CA TYR A 332 -11.99 11.77 -8.19
C TYR A 332 -11.73 12.20 -9.62
N PHE A 333 -11.30 11.27 -10.42
CA PHE A 333 -11.31 11.43 -11.86
C PHE A 333 -12.62 10.86 -12.42
N HIS A 334 -13.58 11.73 -12.74
CA HIS A 334 -14.77 11.34 -13.50
C HIS A 334 -14.43 11.42 -15.00
N ARG A 335 -14.50 10.29 -15.69
CA ARG A 335 -14.45 10.30 -17.16
C ARG A 335 -15.73 10.99 -17.63
N GLN A 336 -15.61 12.21 -18.18
CA GLN A 336 -16.71 12.81 -18.91
C GLN A 336 -17.03 11.90 -20.10
N ALA A 337 -18.28 11.44 -20.17
CA ALA A 337 -18.83 11.02 -21.44
C ALA A 337 -18.71 12.21 -22.39
N ASP A 338 -18.21 11.98 -23.62
CA ASP A 338 -17.99 13.00 -24.64
C ASP A 338 -19.26 13.85 -24.86
N THR A 339 -19.40 14.93 -24.11
CA THR A 339 -20.24 16.09 -24.42
C THR A 339 -19.67 17.29 -23.66
N ASP A 340 -19.07 18.19 -24.40
CA ASP A 340 -18.72 19.59 -24.15
C ASP A 340 -18.56 20.10 -22.71
N SER A 341 -17.30 20.52 -22.43
CA SER A 341 -16.88 21.62 -21.56
C SER A 341 -17.71 21.88 -20.28
N HIS A 342 -17.17 21.45 -19.15
CA HIS A 342 -16.95 22.27 -17.94
C HIS A 342 -16.45 21.38 -16.81
N THR A 343 -15.20 21.63 -16.39
CA THR A 343 -14.60 21.02 -15.19
C THR A 343 -15.32 21.60 -13.97
N GLN A 344 -16.16 20.84 -13.30
CA GLN A 344 -16.65 21.20 -11.97
C GLN A 344 -15.84 20.44 -10.92
N VAL A 345 -15.11 21.19 -10.12
CA VAL A 345 -14.55 20.73 -8.85
C VAL A 345 -15.71 20.75 -7.85
N GLN A 346 -16.23 19.60 -7.48
CA GLN A 346 -17.14 19.48 -6.36
C GLN A 346 -16.33 19.11 -5.10
N GLY A 347 -16.05 20.13 -4.28
CA GLY A 347 -15.64 19.93 -2.90
C GLY A 347 -16.88 19.50 -2.11
N HIS A 348 -16.92 18.30 -1.61
CA HIS A 348 -17.94 17.89 -0.66
C HIS A 348 -17.41 18.14 0.76
N THR A 349 -18.02 19.12 1.42
CA THR A 349 -17.99 19.26 2.88
C THR A 349 -18.70 18.04 3.48
N PRO A 350 -18.20 17.41 4.54
CA PRO A 350 -18.89 16.28 5.15
C PRO A 350 -20.29 16.68 5.58
N ALA A 351 -21.30 16.00 5.06
CA ALA A 351 -22.68 16.20 5.47
C ALA A 351 -22.82 15.86 6.95
N GLN A 352 -23.25 16.85 7.74
CA GLN A 352 -23.64 16.64 9.12
C GLN A 352 -24.75 15.57 9.16
N MET A 353 -24.45 14.41 9.74
CA MET A 353 -25.46 13.42 10.10
C MET A 353 -26.39 14.02 11.14
N GLN A 354 -27.61 14.33 10.75
CA GLN A 354 -28.68 14.59 11.71
C GLN A 354 -29.11 13.27 12.38
N PRO A 355 -29.34 13.26 13.71
CA PRO A 355 -29.81 12.06 14.38
C PRO A 355 -31.24 11.71 13.93
N ILE A 356 -31.46 10.49 13.49
CA ILE A 356 -32.78 9.96 13.21
C ILE A 356 -33.49 9.77 14.56
N ASN A 357 -34.47 10.63 14.81
CA ASN A 357 -35.41 10.45 15.91
C ASN A 357 -36.20 9.18 15.74
N ALA A 358 -36.17 8.34 16.77
CA ALA A 358 -37.09 7.23 16.92
C ALA A 358 -38.53 7.73 16.90
N LEU A 359 -39.34 7.23 15.99
CA LEU A 359 -40.78 7.29 16.04
C LEU A 359 -41.33 5.93 16.46
N SER A 360 -41.85 5.94 17.66
CA SER A 360 -42.74 4.93 18.21
C SER A 360 -44.06 4.88 17.46
N ALA A 361 -44.46 3.72 16.98
CA ALA A 361 -45.81 3.15 17.05
C ALA A 361 -45.78 1.73 16.43
#